data_487cdc2da7afa820dd5b7fabd4ee3a87
#
_entry.id   487cdc2da7afa820dd5b7fabd4ee3a87
#
_cell.length_a   1.000
_cell.length_b   1.000
_cell.length_c   1.000
_cell.angle_alpha   90.00
_cell.angle_beta   90.00
_cell.angle_gamma   90.00
#
_symmetry.space_group_name_H-M   'P 1'
#
loop_
_entity.id
_entity.type
_entity.pdbx_description
1 polymer ?
#
loop_
_entity_poly.entity_id
_entity_poly.type
_entity_poly.pdbx_seq_one_letter_code
_entity_poly.pdbx_strand_id
1 'polypeptide(L)' 'MITAVIIDDERNNIDNLEGLLKKYCPGVEVAGTAMNADDGAALVKRLQPTLLFLDIQMPGKSGF' A
#
# COMPACT_ATOMS: atom_id res chain seq x y z
N MET A 1 -4.99 3.75 16.84
CA MET A 1 -4.29 2.90 15.88
C MET A 1 -4.24 3.57 14.52
N ILE A 2 -3.11 3.51 13.87
CA ILE A 2 -2.94 4.13 12.55
C ILE A 2 -3.25 3.07 11.50
N THR A 3 -4.17 3.36 10.60
CA THR A 3 -4.50 2.44 9.51
C THR A 3 -3.70 2.80 8.27
N ALA A 4 -3.26 1.77 7.55
CA ALA A 4 -2.44 1.93 6.37
C ALA A 4 -2.98 1.10 5.22
N VAL A 5 -2.76 1.59 4.00
CA VAL A 5 -3.02 0.85 2.77
C VAL A 5 -1.71 0.78 2.00
N ILE A 6 -1.41 -0.40 1.46
CA ILE A 6 -0.21 -0.62 0.66
C ILE A 6 -0.64 -0.90 -0.77
N ILE A 7 -0.12 -0.12 -1.69
CA ILE A 7 -0.37 -0.29 -3.12
C ILE A 7 0.97 -0.50 -3.81
N ASP A 8 1.19 -1.70 -4.34
CA ASP A 8 2.45 -2.06 -4.97
C ASP A 8 2.15 -3.12 -6.01
N ASP A 9 2.75 -3.01 -7.18
CA ASP A 9 2.53 -3.98 -8.25
C ASP A 9 3.31 -5.28 -8.03
N GLU A 10 4.13 -5.35 -6.98
CA GLU A 10 4.86 -6.57 -6.62
C GLU A 10 4.37 -7.13 -5.30
N ARG A 11 3.82 -8.33 -5.34
CA ARG A 11 3.29 -8.98 -4.15
C ARG A 11 4.36 -9.15 -3.07
N ASN A 12 5.59 -9.47 -3.47
CA ASN A 12 6.67 -9.65 -2.50
C ASN A 12 6.95 -8.38 -1.72
N ASN A 13 6.86 -7.23 -2.37
CA ASN A 13 7.08 -5.96 -1.68
C ASN A 13 5.98 -5.70 -0.66
N ILE A 14 4.74 -6.03 -1.00
CA ILE A 14 3.63 -5.89 -0.06
C ILE A 14 3.87 -6.76 1.17
N ASP A 15 4.20 -8.02 0.95
CA ASP A 15 4.42 -8.96 2.04
C ASP A 15 5.58 -8.53 2.93
N ASN A 16 6.66 -8.07 2.32
CA ASN A 16 7.82 -7.59 3.08
C ASN A 16 7.46 -6.37 3.93
N LEU A 17 6.77 -5.41 3.34
CA LEU A 17 6.41 -4.20 4.07
C LEU A 17 5.43 -4.51 5.20
N GLU A 18 4.45 -5.36 4.94
CA GLU A 18 3.53 -5.78 6.00
C GLU A 18 4.28 -6.40 7.16
N GLY A 19 5.24 -7.27 6.87
CA GLY A 19 6.06 -7.91 7.89
C GLY A 19 6.87 -6.91 8.70
N LEU A 20 7.46 -5.94 8.01
CA LEU A 20 8.24 -4.91 8.68
C LEU A 20 7.37 -4.02 9.58
N LEU A 21 6.22 -3.62 9.08
CA LEU A 21 5.30 -2.81 9.88
C LEU A 21 4.82 -3.55 11.10
N LYS A 22 4.50 -4.83 10.94
CA LYS A 22 4.03 -5.64 12.05
C LYS A 22 5.10 -5.81 13.10
N LYS A 23 6.35 -5.92 12.68
CA LYS A 23 7.48 -6.15 13.58
C LYS A 23 7.94 -4.88 14.27
N TYR A 24 8.04 -3.78 13.53
CA TYR A 24 8.65 -2.57 14.03
C TYR A 24 7.67 -1.44 14.33
N CYS A 25 6.47 -1.51 13.79
CA CYS A 25 5.47 -0.47 13.96
C CYS A 25 4.15 -1.07 14.41
N PRO A 26 4.07 -1.62 15.63
CA PRO A 26 2.86 -2.31 16.08
C PRO A 26 1.63 -1.40 16.18
N GLY A 27 1.83 -0.08 16.18
CA GLY A 27 0.71 0.85 16.17
C GLY A 27 0.11 1.09 14.80
N VAL A 28 0.69 0.49 13.74
CA VAL A 28 0.19 0.62 12.38
C VAL A 28 -0.49 -0.67 11.97
N GLU A 29 -1.73 -0.56 11.52
CA GLU A 29 -2.49 -1.71 11.04
C GLU A 29 -2.67 -1.59 9.53
N VAL A 30 -2.29 -2.64 8.79
CA VAL A 30 -2.52 -2.67 7.35
C VAL A 30 -3.97 -3.07 7.11
N ALA A 31 -4.77 -2.10 6.72
CA ALA A 31 -6.20 -2.30 6.53
C ALA A 31 -6.53 -2.90 5.16
N GLY A 32 -5.65 -2.74 4.20
CA GLY A 32 -5.87 -3.32 2.88
C GLY A 32 -4.64 -3.19 2.00
N THR A 33 -4.58 -3.99 0.95
CA THR A 33 -3.50 -3.95 -0.02
C THR A 33 -4.08 -4.04 -1.42
N ALA A 34 -3.36 -3.47 -2.38
CA ALA A 34 -3.75 -3.53 -3.77
C ALA A 34 -2.51 -3.64 -4.64
N MET A 35 -2.66 -4.18 -5.83
CA MET A 35 -1.54 -4.38 -6.75
C MET A 35 -1.66 -3.51 -8.01
N ASN A 36 -2.62 -2.64 -8.05
CA ASN A 36 -2.77 -1.68 -9.15
C ASN A 36 -3.44 -0.41 -8.65
N ALA A 37 -3.40 0.62 -9.48
CA ALA A 37 -3.89 1.93 -9.08
C ALA A 37 -5.41 1.96 -8.88
N ASP A 38 -6.14 1.26 -9.72
CA ASP A 38 -7.61 1.26 -9.65
C ASP A 38 -8.10 0.63 -8.36
N ASP A 39 -7.58 -0.55 -8.03
CA ASP A 39 -7.94 -1.23 -6.79
C ASP A 39 -7.49 -0.42 -5.58
N GLY A 40 -6.29 0.17 -5.68
CA GLY A 40 -5.78 1.01 -4.61
C GLY A 40 -6.65 2.22 -4.35
N ALA A 41 -7.09 2.89 -5.40
CA ALA A 41 -7.96 4.06 -5.27
C ALA A 41 -9.27 3.68 -4.60
N ALA A 42 -9.83 2.53 -4.96
CA ALA A 42 -11.07 2.06 -4.36
C ALA A 42 -10.88 1.79 -2.86
N LEU A 43 -9.75 1.20 -2.49
CA LEU A 43 -9.45 0.94 -1.09
C LEU A 43 -9.29 2.24 -0.29
N VAL A 44 -8.55 3.19 -0.85
CA VAL A 44 -8.33 4.47 -0.17
C VAL A 44 -9.66 5.18 0.04
N LYS A 45 -10.51 5.18 -0.97
CA LYS A 45 -11.79 5.84 -0.87
C LYS A 45 -12.69 5.19 0.18
N ARG A 46 -12.65 3.87 0.25
CA ARG A 46 -13.51 3.14 1.19
C ARG A 46 -12.99 3.17 2.61
N LEU A 47 -11.69 2.98 2.77
CA LEU A 47 -11.08 2.82 4.09
C LEU A 47 -10.56 4.11 4.70
N GLN A 48 -10.26 5.09 3.87
CA GLN A 48 -9.73 6.39 4.29
C GLN A 48 -8.57 6.22 5.28
N PRO A 49 -7.48 5.55 4.85
CA PRO A 49 -6.38 5.25 5.75
C PRO A 49 -5.61 6.50 6.14
N THR A 50 -4.95 6.43 7.28
CA THR A 50 -4.06 7.50 7.73
C THR A 50 -2.76 7.52 6.93
N LEU A 51 -2.26 6.34 6.55
CA LEU A 51 -1.02 6.21 5.79
C LEU A 51 -1.28 5.51 4.47
N LEU A 52 -0.55 5.91 3.45
CA LEU A 52 -0.61 5.27 2.15
C LEU A 52 0.81 5.00 1.66
N PHE A 53 1.12 3.74 1.43
CA PHE A 53 2.37 3.34 0.79
C PHE A 53 2.07 3.04 -0.66
N LEU A 54 2.67 3.81 -1.57
CA LEU A 54 2.36 3.72 -2.97
C LEU A 54 3.64 3.53 -3.77
N ASP A 55 3.74 2.39 -4.45
CA ASP A 55 4.88 2.09 -5.31
C ASP A 55 4.38 1.33 -6.53
N ILE A 56 3.88 2.07 -7.51
CA ILE A 56 3.39 1.47 -8.73
C ILE A 56 4.22 1.95 -9.90
N GLN A 57 4.77 1.01 -10.63
CA GLN A 57 5.47 1.31 -11.86
C GLN A 57 4.47 1.40 -12.99
N MET A 58 4.60 2.42 -13.81
CA MET A 58 3.70 2.63 -14.94
C MET A 58 4.53 2.63 -16.21
N PRO A 59 4.67 1.48 -16.84
CA PRO A 59 5.46 1.38 -18.07
C PRO A 59 4.99 2.36 -19.10
N GLY A 60 5.92 3.03 -19.75
CA GLY A 60 5.60 4.02 -20.76
C GLY A 60 5.28 5.40 -20.22
N LYS A 61 5.20 5.55 -18.93
CA LYS A 61 4.90 6.85 -18.34
C LYS A 61 6.04 7.39 -17.50
N SER A 62 7.14 6.72 -17.49
CA SER A 62 8.30 7.12 -16.72
C SER A 62 9.13 8.20 -17.37
N GLY A 63 8.74 8.66 -18.51
CA GLY A 63 9.52 9.57 -19.28
C GLY A 63 9.40 11.04 -18.88
N PHE A 64 9.06 11.30 -17.71
CA PHE A 64 9.02 12.69 -17.28
C PHE A 64 10.37 13.17 -16.81
#